data_cbc88fd4161f89a018afc0fe09a54d17
#
_entry.id   cbc88fd4161f89a018afc0fe09a54d17
#
_cell.length_a   1.000
_cell.length_b   1.000
_cell.length_c   1.000
_cell.angle_alpha   90.00
_cell.angle_beta   90.00
_cell.angle_gamma   90.00
#
_symmetry.space_group_name_H-M   'P 1'
#
loop_
_entity.id
_entity.type
_entity.pdbx_description
1 polymer ?
#
loop_
_entity_poly.entity_id
_entity_poly.type
_entity_poly.pdbx_seq_one_letter_code
_entity_poly.pdbx_strand_id
1 'polypeptide(L)'
;VTTSIERALLDSVSLTEPWPLIERFAQLTRVSGSADEEASAEYIQERLTALGVPFQIHRPELFLSIPGRTQVMIHGPEMAEPLRFHAKTPSFSISTAATPAGQVAGPGVFVPTPKATGIGDLFAAAPAATVPDVSGRVAVTHGLPMPAKVAALAARGALAAVFISPGERIHEGICTTVWGTPDLTSYQRQPAIPVASIARSDGNKLEALLASAGDAMVDVSVRTELTQGWHKCPLVVAEIPGTTWPAEFVLLHGHLDSWHVGIGDNAVGNAALLEIARVLWHHRAHLQRSVRIAWWPGHSTGRYAGSTWYADQYGLDIRRNCIVHLNCDSPGCRWADTFADIPTMPETDSIARAAIRDAAGLPAVTVRPERAGDLSFSNIGVSTMFMLSSTIAEERRAELGLYAVGGCGGNNEWHTEDDTLPVADRANLQRDIRVYALAVWRAANGTVHPLDLRATAAELHALLAGYRERVRSLIDLAPAVAAASRLSRAMEDYYAASLDGVTVSPPEPTATAALNARLRRVARMLVSLTYSQAGEWRQDPALPVPPLPELAAATTAIEGGEVPIGFVRTDLVRAQNRIIATIDDVLREIGAGGE
;
A
#
# COMPACT_ATOMS: atom_id res chain seq x y z
N VAL A 1 -9.93 10.58 25.83
CA VAL A 1 -9.51 10.13 27.18
C VAL A 1 -9.63 8.63 27.24
N THR A 2 -8.54 7.94 27.61
CA THR A 2 -8.51 6.47 27.75
C THR A 2 -9.35 5.98 28.92
N THR A 3 -10.10 4.90 28.71
CA THR A 3 -10.83 4.19 29.77
C THR A 3 -9.88 3.40 30.67
N SER A 4 -10.36 2.87 31.80
CA SER A 4 -9.53 2.04 32.69
C SER A 4 -9.02 0.78 32.02
N ILE A 5 -9.85 0.15 31.18
CA ILE A 5 -9.46 -1.07 30.43
C ILE A 5 -8.45 -0.74 29.30
N GLU A 6 -8.60 0.40 28.63
CA GLU A 6 -7.62 0.84 27.63
C GLU A 6 -6.27 1.13 28.27
N ARG A 7 -6.24 1.73 29.47
CA ARG A 7 -4.98 1.91 30.22
C ARG A 7 -4.33 0.56 30.56
N ALA A 8 -5.11 -0.38 31.10
CA ALA A 8 -4.61 -1.72 31.39
C ALA A 8 -4.06 -2.44 30.14
N LEU A 9 -4.74 -2.27 28.99
CA LEU A 9 -4.27 -2.77 27.69
C LEU A 9 -2.92 -2.15 27.32
N LEU A 10 -2.80 -0.82 27.36
CA LEU A 10 -1.57 -0.09 27.01
C LEU A 10 -0.41 -0.42 27.97
N ASP A 11 -0.69 -0.59 29.26
CA ASP A 11 0.29 -0.93 30.29
C ASP A 11 0.78 -2.39 30.13
N SER A 12 0.00 -3.27 29.53
CA SER A 12 0.39 -4.65 29.25
C SER A 12 1.33 -4.82 28.04
N VAL A 13 1.48 -3.79 27.21
CA VAL A 13 2.38 -3.81 26.05
C VAL A 13 3.84 -3.85 26.51
N SER A 14 4.56 -4.85 26.07
CA SER A 14 5.97 -5.09 26.41
C SER A 14 6.81 -5.42 25.18
N LEU A 15 8.12 -5.49 25.34
CA LEU A 15 9.04 -5.98 24.30
C LEU A 15 9.52 -7.41 24.54
N THR A 16 8.87 -8.13 25.45
CA THR A 16 9.28 -9.50 25.86
C THR A 16 9.13 -10.48 24.69
N GLU A 17 8.09 -10.35 23.88
CA GLU A 17 7.91 -11.15 22.65
C GLU A 17 8.50 -10.45 21.42
N PRO A 18 8.28 -9.13 21.19
CA PRO A 18 8.76 -8.46 19.99
C PRO A 18 10.27 -8.51 19.79
N TRP A 19 11.04 -8.22 20.83
CA TRP A 19 12.48 -8.07 20.65
C TRP A 19 13.20 -9.38 20.33
N PRO A 20 12.93 -10.52 21.00
CA PRO A 20 13.46 -11.81 20.60
C PRO A 20 13.08 -12.25 19.18
N LEU A 21 11.87 -11.89 18.70
CA LEU A 21 11.48 -12.13 17.32
C LEU A 21 12.38 -11.36 16.35
N ILE A 22 12.60 -10.05 16.61
CA ILE A 22 13.48 -9.23 15.77
C ILE A 22 14.91 -9.79 15.75
N GLU A 23 15.45 -10.18 16.92
CA GLU A 23 16.79 -10.81 17.02
C GLU A 23 16.85 -12.14 16.26
N ARG A 24 15.78 -12.94 16.29
CA ARG A 24 15.68 -14.18 15.50
C ARG A 24 15.63 -13.87 14.00
N PHE A 25 14.82 -12.90 13.58
CA PHE A 25 14.67 -12.52 12.18
C PHE A 25 15.91 -11.83 11.62
N ALA A 26 16.74 -11.22 12.46
CA ALA A 26 18.05 -10.69 12.07
C ALA A 26 19.04 -11.78 11.56
N GLN A 27 18.71 -13.05 11.74
CA GLN A 27 19.49 -14.20 11.26
C GLN A 27 18.90 -14.84 9.99
N LEU A 28 17.80 -14.29 9.45
CA LEU A 28 17.04 -14.86 8.34
C LEU A 28 16.96 -13.87 7.19
N THR A 29 17.04 -14.39 5.97
CA THR A 29 16.72 -13.63 4.75
C THR A 29 15.40 -14.16 4.20
N ARG A 30 14.29 -13.52 4.60
CA ARG A 30 12.93 -14.02 4.44
C ARG A 30 12.34 -13.81 3.05
N VAL A 31 13.10 -14.14 2.00
CA VAL A 31 12.58 -14.09 0.62
C VAL A 31 11.40 -15.05 0.49
N SER A 32 10.31 -14.59 -0.13
CA SER A 32 9.09 -15.40 -0.27
C SER A 32 9.35 -16.75 -0.95
N GLY A 33 8.79 -17.81 -0.37
CA GLY A 33 8.99 -19.19 -0.83
C GLY A 33 10.32 -19.82 -0.42
N SER A 34 11.15 -19.13 0.38
CA SER A 34 12.42 -19.66 0.88
C SER A 34 12.29 -20.45 2.18
N ALA A 35 13.34 -21.20 2.53
CA ALA A 35 13.43 -21.88 3.81
C ALA A 35 13.46 -20.91 5.01
N ASP A 36 14.02 -19.72 4.83
CA ASP A 36 14.07 -18.69 5.88
C ASP A 36 12.71 -18.05 6.12
N GLU A 37 11.88 -17.88 5.08
CA GLU A 37 10.48 -17.46 5.25
C GLU A 37 9.69 -18.54 6.02
N GLU A 38 9.85 -19.82 5.67
CA GLU A 38 9.23 -20.94 6.41
C GLU A 38 9.67 -20.94 7.88
N ALA A 39 10.97 -20.83 8.17
CA ALA A 39 11.50 -20.76 9.52
C ALA A 39 10.97 -19.56 10.32
N SER A 40 10.71 -18.44 9.65
CA SER A 40 10.10 -17.27 10.29
C SER A 40 8.64 -17.50 10.65
N ALA A 41 7.87 -18.14 9.75
CA ALA A 41 6.49 -18.55 10.01
C ALA A 41 6.40 -19.59 11.14
N GLU A 42 7.30 -20.57 11.15
CA GLU A 42 7.39 -21.57 12.23
C GLU A 42 7.66 -20.90 13.59
N TYR A 43 8.59 -19.95 13.66
CA TYR A 43 8.84 -19.18 14.88
C TYR A 43 7.58 -18.47 15.39
N ILE A 44 6.84 -17.79 14.51
CA ILE A 44 5.56 -17.14 14.88
C ILE A 44 4.55 -18.17 15.41
N GLN A 45 4.41 -19.33 14.76
CA GLN A 45 3.52 -20.41 15.20
C GLN A 45 3.90 -20.96 16.59
N GLU A 46 5.20 -21.15 16.84
CA GLU A 46 5.72 -21.58 18.15
C GLU A 46 5.37 -20.58 19.24
N ARG A 47 5.55 -19.25 18.96
CA ARG A 47 5.20 -18.21 19.92
C ARG A 47 3.69 -18.13 20.17
N LEU A 48 2.87 -18.15 19.12
CA LEU A 48 1.41 -18.17 19.26
C LEU A 48 0.93 -19.39 20.07
N THR A 49 1.52 -20.56 19.83
CA THR A 49 1.22 -21.78 20.59
C THR A 49 1.59 -21.62 22.06
N ALA A 50 2.77 -21.10 22.37
CA ALA A 50 3.23 -20.87 23.75
C ALA A 50 2.34 -19.85 24.49
N LEU A 51 1.79 -18.86 23.78
CA LEU A 51 0.87 -17.86 24.29
C LEU A 51 -0.58 -18.36 24.39
N GLY A 52 -0.90 -19.52 23.81
CA GLY A 52 -2.25 -20.08 23.74
C GLY A 52 -3.17 -19.34 22.78
N VAL A 53 -2.63 -18.55 21.85
CA VAL A 53 -3.40 -17.81 20.84
C VAL A 53 -3.77 -18.76 19.70
N PRO A 54 -5.06 -18.93 19.35
CA PRO A 54 -5.48 -19.76 18.22
C PRO A 54 -5.00 -19.17 16.89
N PHE A 55 -4.55 -20.03 15.98
CA PHE A 55 -4.16 -19.63 14.64
C PHE A 55 -4.42 -20.74 13.62
N GLN A 56 -4.45 -20.35 12.35
CA GLN A 56 -4.45 -21.24 11.20
C GLN A 56 -3.24 -20.93 10.33
N ILE A 57 -2.73 -21.97 9.65
CA ILE A 57 -1.69 -21.81 8.65
C ILE A 57 -2.23 -22.24 7.29
N HIS A 58 -2.09 -21.37 6.32
CA HIS A 58 -2.38 -21.65 4.91
C HIS A 58 -1.07 -21.79 4.15
N ARG A 59 -1.10 -22.52 3.02
CA ARG A 59 0.05 -22.71 2.14
C ARG A 59 -0.36 -22.46 0.69
N PRO A 60 -0.73 -21.19 0.37
CA PRO A 60 -1.09 -20.84 -0.99
C PRO A 60 0.08 -21.05 -1.96
N GLU A 61 -0.26 -21.41 -3.19
CA GLU A 61 0.65 -21.28 -4.33
C GLU A 61 0.53 -19.85 -4.87
N LEU A 62 1.61 -19.09 -4.75
CA LEU A 62 1.71 -17.71 -5.17
C LEU A 62 2.63 -17.59 -6.38
N PHE A 63 2.27 -16.72 -7.33
CA PHE A 63 3.14 -16.43 -8.46
C PHE A 63 4.17 -15.38 -8.05
N LEU A 64 5.44 -15.80 -7.99
CA LEU A 64 6.56 -14.97 -7.54
C LEU A 64 7.53 -14.68 -8.67
N SER A 65 8.26 -13.57 -8.53
CA SER A 65 9.36 -13.17 -9.41
C SER A 65 10.56 -12.81 -8.54
N ILE A 66 11.49 -13.74 -8.42
CA ILE A 66 12.67 -13.62 -7.57
C ILE A 66 13.83 -13.09 -8.40
N PRO A 67 14.37 -11.90 -8.08
CA PRO A 67 15.53 -11.32 -8.76
C PRO A 67 16.78 -12.18 -8.62
N GLY A 68 17.55 -12.25 -9.71
CA GLY A 68 18.84 -12.92 -9.79
C GLY A 68 19.96 -11.99 -10.26
N ARG A 69 20.94 -12.57 -10.95
CA ARG A 69 22.08 -11.80 -11.44
C ARG A 69 21.65 -10.70 -12.39
N THR A 70 22.21 -9.50 -12.20
CA THR A 70 21.94 -8.33 -13.04
C THR A 70 23.26 -7.62 -13.37
N GLN A 71 23.38 -7.13 -14.60
CA GLN A 71 24.56 -6.39 -15.05
C GLN A 71 24.15 -5.30 -16.04
N VAL A 72 24.74 -4.13 -15.90
CA VAL A 72 24.69 -3.04 -16.87
C VAL A 72 26.09 -2.81 -17.41
N MET A 73 26.22 -2.76 -18.75
CA MET A 73 27.48 -2.51 -19.44
C MET A 73 27.33 -1.32 -20.39
N ILE A 74 28.37 -0.52 -20.48
CA ILE A 74 28.42 0.70 -21.29
C ILE A 74 29.49 0.54 -22.35
N HIS A 75 29.14 0.78 -23.59
CA HIS A 75 29.99 0.72 -24.75
C HIS A 75 30.04 2.11 -25.41
N GLY A 76 31.18 2.75 -25.37
CA GLY A 76 31.41 4.01 -26.07
C GLY A 76 32.34 3.83 -27.27
N PRO A 77 32.30 4.72 -28.27
CA PRO A 77 33.08 4.58 -29.50
C PRO A 77 34.60 4.62 -29.24
N GLU A 78 35.07 5.24 -28.18
CA GLU A 78 36.47 5.33 -27.80
C GLU A 78 36.88 4.37 -26.68
N MET A 79 35.97 3.49 -26.22
CA MET A 79 36.24 2.55 -25.14
C MET A 79 36.87 1.27 -25.69
N ALA A 80 38.08 0.93 -25.22
CA ALA A 80 38.73 -0.34 -25.56
C ALA A 80 37.99 -1.55 -24.98
N GLU A 81 37.40 -1.37 -23.78
CA GLU A 81 36.55 -2.35 -23.13
C GLU A 81 35.30 -1.70 -22.51
N PRO A 82 34.17 -2.42 -22.43
CA PRO A 82 32.95 -1.89 -21.82
C PRO A 82 33.13 -1.64 -20.32
N LEU A 83 32.59 -0.52 -19.83
CA LEU A 83 32.42 -0.31 -18.40
C LEU A 83 31.33 -1.23 -17.87
N ARG A 84 31.57 -1.87 -16.73
CA ARG A 84 30.64 -2.79 -16.08
C ARG A 84 30.19 -2.19 -14.75
N PHE A 85 28.89 -2.05 -14.59
CA PHE A 85 28.30 -1.58 -13.35
C PHE A 85 27.60 -2.73 -12.61
N HIS A 86 27.78 -2.75 -11.29
CA HIS A 86 26.95 -3.57 -10.44
C HIS A 86 25.51 -3.06 -10.51
N ALA A 87 24.57 -3.98 -10.64
CA ALA A 87 23.17 -3.63 -10.79
C ALA A 87 22.26 -4.64 -10.09
N LYS A 88 21.05 -4.21 -9.74
CA LYS A 88 19.96 -5.06 -9.27
C LYS A 88 18.77 -4.92 -10.22
N THR A 89 18.03 -6.01 -10.44
CA THR A 89 16.77 -5.98 -11.18
C THR A 89 15.59 -6.01 -10.21
N PRO A 90 14.53 -5.21 -10.41
CA PRO A 90 13.33 -5.33 -9.59
C PRO A 90 12.58 -6.62 -9.88
N SER A 91 11.79 -7.11 -8.91
CA SER A 91 10.83 -8.19 -9.14
C SER A 91 9.89 -7.84 -10.28
N PHE A 92 9.52 -8.86 -11.07
CA PHE A 92 8.69 -8.76 -12.27
C PHE A 92 9.27 -7.95 -13.43
N SER A 93 10.57 -7.67 -13.43
CA SER A 93 11.27 -7.31 -14.67
C SER A 93 11.31 -8.51 -15.63
N ILE A 94 11.70 -8.29 -16.87
CA ILE A 94 11.91 -9.39 -17.84
C ILE A 94 13.30 -9.99 -17.63
N SER A 95 13.39 -11.33 -17.61
CA SER A 95 14.66 -12.03 -17.73
C SER A 95 15.15 -11.96 -19.18
N THR A 96 16.40 -11.52 -19.37
CA THR A 96 17.05 -11.47 -20.67
C THR A 96 17.70 -12.79 -21.07
N ALA A 97 17.67 -13.82 -20.23
CA ALA A 97 18.29 -15.12 -20.48
C ALA A 97 17.73 -15.81 -21.75
N ALA A 98 16.47 -15.53 -22.09
CA ALA A 98 15.81 -16.06 -23.29
C ALA A 98 16.07 -15.24 -24.57
N THR A 99 16.72 -14.08 -24.49
CA THR A 99 17.10 -13.32 -25.69
C THR A 99 18.31 -13.96 -26.38
N PRO A 100 18.45 -13.83 -27.71
CA PRO A 100 19.55 -14.46 -28.44
C PRO A 100 20.94 -14.10 -27.93
N ALA A 101 21.13 -12.87 -27.43
CA ALA A 101 22.41 -12.39 -26.89
C ALA A 101 22.50 -12.52 -25.36
N GLY A 102 21.46 -13.01 -24.66
CA GLY A 102 21.38 -13.04 -23.20
C GLY A 102 21.32 -11.66 -22.56
N GLN A 103 21.11 -10.61 -23.35
CA GLN A 103 21.02 -9.21 -22.94
C GLN A 103 20.20 -8.40 -23.94
N VAL A 104 19.77 -7.22 -23.54
CA VAL A 104 19.18 -6.19 -24.41
C VAL A 104 20.14 -5.02 -24.47
N ALA A 105 20.44 -4.52 -25.67
CA ALA A 105 21.37 -3.43 -25.88
C ALA A 105 20.81 -2.43 -26.90
N GLY A 106 21.19 -1.17 -26.74
CA GLY A 106 20.86 -0.09 -27.66
C GLY A 106 21.39 1.26 -27.18
N PRO A 107 21.23 2.31 -28.00
CA PRO A 107 21.65 3.64 -27.65
C PRO A 107 21.01 4.11 -26.33
N GLY A 108 21.84 4.59 -25.40
CA GLY A 108 21.37 5.16 -24.14
C GLY A 108 20.76 6.55 -24.37
N VAL A 109 19.68 6.85 -23.65
CA VAL A 109 19.09 8.18 -23.59
C VAL A 109 18.74 8.55 -22.14
N PHE A 110 19.19 9.73 -21.70
CA PHE A 110 18.85 10.21 -20.38
C PHE A 110 17.44 10.84 -20.35
N VAL A 111 16.61 10.36 -19.42
CA VAL A 111 15.24 10.85 -19.19
C VAL A 111 15.21 11.62 -17.87
N PRO A 112 15.08 12.95 -17.89
CA PRO A 112 14.98 13.75 -16.68
C PRO A 112 13.77 13.34 -15.84
N THR A 113 13.98 13.14 -14.54
CA THR A 113 12.90 12.81 -13.59
C THR A 113 13.01 13.74 -12.39
N PRO A 114 11.92 14.35 -11.94
CA PRO A 114 11.91 15.16 -10.72
C PRO A 114 12.40 14.33 -9.52
N LYS A 115 13.11 14.98 -8.61
CA LYS A 115 13.52 14.36 -7.34
C LYS A 115 12.27 14.15 -6.49
N ALA A 116 12.07 12.93 -5.99
CA ALA A 116 11.00 12.63 -5.06
C ALA A 116 11.23 13.36 -3.72
N THR A 117 10.19 14.02 -3.22
CA THR A 117 10.17 14.72 -1.93
C THR A 117 9.35 13.97 -0.89
N GLY A 118 8.42 13.12 -1.31
CA GLY A 118 7.57 12.31 -0.46
C GLY A 118 7.21 10.98 -1.10
N ILE A 119 6.44 10.17 -0.39
CA ILE A 119 6.02 8.82 -0.84
C ILE A 119 5.22 8.90 -2.15
N GLY A 120 4.28 9.84 -2.27
CA GLY A 120 3.48 10.02 -3.49
C GLY A 120 4.31 10.25 -4.75
N ASP A 121 5.41 11.02 -4.64
CA ASP A 121 6.32 11.26 -5.77
C ASP A 121 7.07 10.00 -6.22
N LEU A 122 7.30 9.06 -5.29
CA LEU A 122 7.94 7.78 -5.63
C LEU A 122 7.09 6.99 -6.62
N PHE A 123 5.76 7.02 -6.46
CA PHE A 123 4.82 6.26 -7.30
C PHE A 123 4.42 7.00 -8.59
N ALA A 124 4.65 8.30 -8.68
CA ALA A 124 4.29 9.10 -9.84
C ALA A 124 5.16 8.76 -11.07
N ALA A 125 4.56 8.70 -12.25
CA ALA A 125 5.30 8.68 -13.52
C ALA A 125 5.86 10.07 -13.82
N ALA A 126 6.97 10.12 -14.62
CA ALA A 126 7.46 11.40 -15.14
C ALA A 126 6.41 12.04 -16.06
N PRO A 127 6.23 13.39 -16.00
CA PRO A 127 5.32 14.09 -16.90
C PRO A 127 5.64 13.81 -18.37
N ALA A 128 4.62 13.51 -19.15
CA ALA A 128 4.76 13.09 -20.55
C ALA A 128 5.59 14.06 -21.41
N ALA A 129 5.40 15.37 -21.18
CA ALA A 129 6.06 16.43 -21.93
C ALA A 129 7.60 16.56 -21.71
N THR A 130 8.13 15.94 -20.66
CA THR A 130 9.56 16.00 -20.31
C THR A 130 10.33 14.76 -20.75
N VAL A 131 9.67 13.73 -21.25
CA VAL A 131 10.32 12.49 -21.68
C VAL A 131 10.78 12.61 -23.14
N PRO A 132 12.10 12.51 -23.42
CA PRO A 132 12.60 12.50 -24.77
C PRO A 132 12.14 11.26 -25.54
N ASP A 133 12.42 11.18 -26.84
CA ASP A 133 12.16 9.97 -27.62
C ASP A 133 13.04 8.82 -27.11
N VAL A 134 12.38 7.81 -26.54
CA VAL A 134 13.01 6.59 -26.01
C VAL A 134 12.82 5.37 -26.91
N SER A 135 12.14 5.54 -28.04
CA SER A 135 11.81 4.43 -28.96
C SER A 135 13.09 3.80 -29.52
N GLY A 136 13.24 2.49 -29.33
CA GLY A 136 14.44 1.76 -29.77
C GLY A 136 15.70 2.08 -28.95
N ARG A 137 15.57 2.68 -27.77
CA ARG A 137 16.69 3.11 -26.91
C ARG A 137 16.63 2.50 -25.54
N VAL A 138 17.75 2.51 -24.82
CA VAL A 138 17.80 2.20 -23.38
C VAL A 138 17.59 3.49 -22.59
N ALA A 139 16.48 3.59 -21.88
CA ALA A 139 16.16 4.76 -21.08
C ALA A 139 16.96 4.74 -19.77
N VAL A 140 17.67 5.84 -19.46
CA VAL A 140 18.40 6.04 -18.20
C VAL A 140 17.75 7.16 -17.43
N THR A 141 17.39 6.93 -16.16
CA THR A 141 16.65 7.93 -15.37
C THR A 141 16.99 7.82 -13.88
N HIS A 142 16.75 8.87 -13.11
CA HIS A 142 16.92 8.86 -11.66
C HIS A 142 15.72 8.25 -10.93
N GLY A 143 15.96 7.72 -9.72
CA GLY A 143 14.97 7.27 -8.76
C GLY A 143 14.80 5.76 -8.72
N LEU A 144 13.64 5.33 -8.27
CA LEU A 144 13.30 3.91 -8.08
C LEU A 144 12.49 3.36 -9.27
N PRO A 145 12.64 2.06 -9.61
CA PRO A 145 11.96 1.42 -10.74
C PRO A 145 10.48 1.12 -10.41
N MET A 146 9.70 2.16 -10.13
CA MET A 146 8.30 2.02 -9.76
C MET A 146 7.43 1.64 -10.97
N PRO A 147 6.31 0.91 -10.76
CA PRO A 147 5.46 0.37 -11.83
C PRO A 147 5.03 1.40 -12.87
N ALA A 148 4.57 2.58 -12.45
CA ALA A 148 4.11 3.63 -13.35
C ALA A 148 5.24 4.15 -14.27
N LYS A 149 6.45 4.31 -13.74
CA LYS A 149 7.62 4.78 -14.49
C LYS A 149 8.04 3.76 -15.54
N VAL A 150 8.11 2.48 -15.15
CA VAL A 150 8.48 1.39 -16.07
C VAL A 150 7.44 1.21 -17.17
N ALA A 151 6.16 1.20 -16.81
CA ALA A 151 5.06 1.11 -17.77
C ALA A 151 5.07 2.28 -18.78
N ALA A 152 5.32 3.50 -18.33
CA ALA A 152 5.39 4.69 -19.18
C ALA A 152 6.56 4.63 -20.19
N LEU A 153 7.73 4.14 -19.77
CA LEU A 153 8.88 3.96 -20.66
C LEU A 153 8.64 2.84 -21.68
N ALA A 154 8.09 1.71 -21.21
CA ALA A 154 7.75 0.59 -22.08
C ALA A 154 6.70 0.97 -23.15
N ALA A 155 5.66 1.71 -22.77
CA ALA A 155 4.62 2.17 -23.69
C ALA A 155 5.15 3.11 -24.79
N ARG A 156 6.30 3.76 -24.57
CA ARG A 156 6.99 4.61 -25.54
C ARG A 156 8.07 3.89 -26.35
N GLY A 157 8.13 2.58 -26.24
CA GLY A 157 9.04 1.75 -27.06
C GLY A 157 10.48 1.71 -26.57
N ALA A 158 10.75 2.01 -25.29
CA ALA A 158 12.06 1.79 -24.71
C ALA A 158 12.43 0.30 -24.80
N LEU A 159 13.68 -0.01 -25.13
CA LEU A 159 14.20 -1.38 -25.19
C LEU A 159 14.45 -1.94 -23.78
N ALA A 160 14.93 -1.09 -22.89
CA ALA A 160 15.22 -1.39 -21.48
C ALA A 160 15.20 -0.09 -20.66
N ALA A 161 15.17 -0.21 -19.34
CA ALA A 161 15.27 0.92 -18.45
C ALA A 161 16.37 0.71 -17.40
N VAL A 162 17.21 1.74 -17.17
CA VAL A 162 18.23 1.79 -16.13
C VAL A 162 17.89 2.92 -15.18
N PHE A 163 17.68 2.60 -13.90
CA PHE A 163 17.37 3.54 -12.84
C PHE A 163 18.63 3.83 -12.03
N ILE A 164 18.92 5.10 -11.81
CA ILE A 164 20.02 5.56 -10.97
C ILE A 164 19.46 5.74 -9.56
N SER A 165 19.88 4.89 -8.63
CA SER A 165 19.44 4.94 -7.22
C SER A 165 19.74 6.31 -6.60
N PRO A 166 18.89 6.78 -5.66
CA PRO A 166 19.11 8.05 -5.00
C PRO A 166 20.36 8.08 -4.10
N GLY A 167 20.91 6.92 -3.74
CA GLY A 167 22.12 6.73 -2.93
C GLY A 167 23.11 5.73 -3.53
N GLU A 168 24.17 5.42 -2.77
CA GLU A 168 25.19 4.44 -3.17
C GLU A 168 24.67 2.99 -3.03
N ARG A 169 23.73 2.74 -2.13
CA ARG A 169 23.04 1.46 -2.07
C ARG A 169 21.95 1.42 -3.14
N ILE A 170 21.84 0.28 -3.80
CA ILE A 170 20.80 0.03 -4.78
C ILE A 170 19.59 -0.58 -4.05
N HIS A 171 18.48 0.14 -4.06
CA HIS A 171 17.23 -0.37 -3.48
C HIS A 171 16.65 -1.49 -4.33
N GLU A 172 16.20 -2.54 -3.67
CA GLU A 172 15.31 -3.52 -4.29
C GLU A 172 13.98 -2.87 -4.67
N GLY A 173 13.24 -3.48 -5.60
CA GLY A 173 11.97 -2.92 -6.04
C GLY A 173 11.09 -3.91 -6.75
N ILE A 174 9.88 -3.47 -7.07
CA ILE A 174 8.86 -4.25 -7.78
C ILE A 174 8.31 -3.37 -8.90
N CYS A 175 8.47 -3.78 -10.15
CA CYS A 175 8.14 -2.92 -11.30
C CYS A 175 6.84 -3.30 -12.04
N THR A 176 6.10 -4.32 -11.59
CA THR A 176 4.85 -4.73 -12.22
C THR A 176 3.68 -3.82 -11.84
N THR A 177 2.78 -3.57 -12.79
CA THR A 177 1.47 -2.97 -12.54
C THR A 177 0.42 -3.99 -12.11
N VAL A 178 0.74 -5.29 -12.08
CA VAL A 178 -0.16 -6.33 -11.61
C VAL A 178 -0.15 -6.36 -10.08
N TRP A 179 -1.33 -6.41 -9.48
CA TRP A 179 -1.50 -6.51 -8.04
C TRP A 179 -1.73 -7.97 -7.65
N GLY A 180 -0.80 -8.54 -6.92
CA GLY A 180 -0.83 -9.96 -6.53
C GLY A 180 -0.60 -10.93 -7.68
N THR A 181 -1.10 -12.15 -7.53
CA THR A 181 -1.04 -13.17 -8.57
C THR A 181 -1.86 -12.75 -9.79
N PRO A 182 -1.29 -12.79 -11.01
CA PRO A 182 -2.00 -12.38 -12.23
C PRO A 182 -3.23 -13.25 -12.50
N ASP A 183 -4.32 -12.62 -12.95
CA ASP A 183 -5.47 -13.29 -13.58
C ASP A 183 -5.39 -13.23 -15.12
N LEU A 184 -6.39 -13.80 -15.81
CA LEU A 184 -6.44 -13.82 -17.28
C LEU A 184 -6.44 -12.42 -17.92
N THR A 185 -6.90 -11.40 -17.20
CA THR A 185 -6.95 -10.02 -17.68
C THR A 185 -5.66 -9.27 -17.33
N SER A 186 -5.17 -9.42 -16.12
CA SER A 186 -3.99 -8.71 -15.62
C SER A 186 -2.67 -9.31 -16.11
N TYR A 187 -2.66 -10.60 -16.49
CA TYR A 187 -1.48 -11.27 -17.02
C TYR A 187 -0.81 -10.49 -18.17
N GLN A 188 -1.60 -9.85 -19.05
CA GLN A 188 -1.08 -9.06 -20.17
C GLN A 188 -0.45 -7.72 -19.77
N ARG A 189 -0.61 -7.30 -18.49
CA ARG A 189 -0.03 -6.06 -17.95
C ARG A 189 1.32 -6.26 -17.27
N GLN A 190 1.93 -7.44 -17.40
CA GLN A 190 3.29 -7.63 -16.92
C GLN A 190 4.26 -6.71 -17.65
N PRO A 191 5.38 -6.28 -17.02
CA PRO A 191 6.37 -5.45 -17.66
C PRO A 191 6.88 -6.04 -18.97
N ALA A 192 7.08 -5.19 -19.97
CA ALA A 192 7.45 -5.59 -21.32
C ALA A 192 8.93 -5.35 -21.64
N ILE A 193 9.70 -4.77 -20.72
CA ILE A 193 11.13 -4.43 -20.90
C ILE A 193 11.97 -4.88 -19.70
N PRO A 194 13.24 -5.25 -19.89
CA PRO A 194 14.15 -5.48 -18.78
C PRO A 194 14.48 -4.16 -18.06
N VAL A 195 14.57 -4.26 -16.74
CA VAL A 195 14.81 -3.12 -15.86
C VAL A 195 15.98 -3.42 -14.94
N ALA A 196 16.88 -2.44 -14.76
CA ALA A 196 17.99 -2.52 -13.83
C ALA A 196 18.13 -1.21 -13.04
N SER A 197 18.64 -1.31 -11.83
CA SER A 197 19.04 -0.18 -11.01
C SER A 197 20.54 -0.23 -10.75
N ILE A 198 21.21 0.93 -10.77
CA ILE A 198 22.64 1.11 -10.49
C ILE A 198 22.85 2.15 -9.38
N ALA A 199 24.01 2.10 -8.73
CA ALA A 199 24.35 3.05 -7.68
C ALA A 199 24.48 4.50 -8.19
N ARG A 200 24.34 5.48 -7.32
CA ARG A 200 24.43 6.90 -7.64
C ARG A 200 25.73 7.26 -8.34
N SER A 201 26.89 6.79 -7.82
CA SER A 201 28.19 7.10 -8.36
C SER A 201 28.39 6.56 -9.78
N ASP A 202 27.90 5.35 -10.08
CA ASP A 202 27.94 4.76 -11.42
C ASP A 202 26.94 5.45 -12.36
N GLY A 203 25.78 5.83 -11.84
CA GLY A 203 24.80 6.62 -12.56
C GLY A 203 25.33 7.99 -12.99
N ASN A 204 26.04 8.71 -12.12
CA ASN A 204 26.67 9.99 -12.45
C ASN A 204 27.70 9.85 -13.57
N LYS A 205 28.47 8.74 -13.59
CA LYS A 205 29.42 8.46 -14.71
C LYS A 205 28.65 8.22 -16.01
N LEU A 206 27.58 7.42 -15.96
CA LEU A 206 26.76 7.13 -17.14
C LEU A 206 26.10 8.40 -17.68
N GLU A 207 25.54 9.24 -16.83
CA GLU A 207 24.92 10.52 -17.21
C GLU A 207 25.94 11.45 -17.90
N ALA A 208 27.15 11.57 -17.33
CA ALA A 208 28.22 12.35 -17.92
C ALA A 208 28.66 11.83 -19.30
N LEU A 209 28.74 10.49 -19.47
CA LEU A 209 29.06 9.88 -20.74
C LEU A 209 27.98 10.15 -21.80
N LEU A 210 26.69 10.00 -21.44
CA LEU A 210 25.58 10.30 -22.33
C LEU A 210 25.54 11.79 -22.74
N ALA A 211 25.85 12.70 -21.79
CA ALA A 211 25.85 14.12 -22.06
C ALA A 211 27.04 14.55 -22.95
N SER A 212 28.20 13.90 -22.82
CA SER A 212 29.43 14.24 -23.58
C SER A 212 29.47 13.63 -24.96
N ALA A 213 28.67 12.59 -25.23
CA ALA A 213 28.75 11.83 -26.48
C ALA A 213 28.28 12.62 -27.72
N GLY A 214 27.45 13.65 -27.58
CA GLY A 214 26.89 14.42 -28.69
C GLY A 214 26.19 13.48 -29.70
N ASP A 215 26.63 13.54 -30.98
CA ASP A 215 26.15 12.65 -32.04
C ASP A 215 26.75 11.23 -31.98
N ALA A 216 27.84 11.05 -31.21
CA ALA A 216 28.44 9.73 -31.00
C ALA A 216 27.63 8.94 -29.97
N MET A 217 26.99 7.86 -30.42
CA MET A 217 26.10 7.09 -29.57
C MET A 217 26.88 6.27 -28.52
N VAL A 218 26.42 6.31 -27.29
CA VAL A 218 26.85 5.42 -26.21
C VAL A 218 25.83 4.30 -26.09
N ASP A 219 26.24 3.06 -26.34
CA ASP A 219 25.35 1.91 -26.20
C ASP A 219 25.35 1.42 -24.75
N VAL A 220 24.15 1.17 -24.25
CA VAL A 220 23.91 0.59 -22.94
C VAL A 220 23.34 -0.81 -23.11
N SER A 221 23.94 -1.81 -22.47
CA SER A 221 23.41 -3.16 -22.46
C SER A 221 22.97 -3.55 -21.05
N VAL A 222 21.81 -4.23 -20.97
CA VAL A 222 21.18 -4.65 -19.74
C VAL A 222 21.01 -6.17 -19.79
N ARG A 223 21.57 -6.84 -18.79
CA ARG A 223 21.35 -8.28 -18.54
C ARG A 223 20.64 -8.44 -17.21
N THR A 224 19.55 -9.20 -17.23
CA THR A 224 18.73 -9.51 -16.03
C THR A 224 18.41 -11.00 -15.99
N GLU A 225 18.50 -11.60 -14.83
CA GLU A 225 18.06 -12.96 -14.58
C GLU A 225 17.00 -12.92 -13.45
N LEU A 226 15.87 -13.55 -13.68
CA LEU A 226 14.80 -13.71 -12.69
C LEU A 226 14.27 -15.13 -12.73
N THR A 227 13.94 -15.67 -11.56
CA THR A 227 13.19 -16.93 -11.44
C THR A 227 11.74 -16.58 -11.20
N GLN A 228 10.88 -16.88 -12.18
CA GLN A 228 9.44 -16.66 -12.07
C GLN A 228 8.69 -17.99 -12.04
N GLY A 229 7.72 -18.11 -11.17
CA GLY A 229 6.92 -19.34 -11.06
C GLY A 229 6.03 -19.36 -9.82
N TRP A 230 5.37 -20.51 -9.66
CA TRP A 230 4.47 -20.78 -8.56
C TRP A 230 5.24 -21.37 -7.39
N HIS A 231 5.09 -20.76 -6.21
CA HIS A 231 5.76 -21.17 -4.97
C HIS A 231 4.73 -21.33 -3.85
N LYS A 232 4.88 -22.37 -3.05
CA LYS A 232 4.12 -22.52 -1.80
C LYS A 232 4.74 -21.64 -0.74
N CYS A 233 3.93 -20.77 -0.14
CA CYS A 233 4.37 -19.82 0.88
C CYS A 233 3.56 -19.99 2.16
N PRO A 234 4.17 -19.84 3.36
CA PRO A 234 3.45 -19.93 4.63
C PRO A 234 2.68 -18.62 4.89
N LEU A 235 1.39 -18.73 5.18
CA LEU A 235 0.52 -17.64 5.56
C LEU A 235 -0.14 -17.96 6.90
N VAL A 236 0.25 -17.25 7.95
CA VAL A 236 -0.24 -17.45 9.32
C VAL A 236 -1.36 -16.45 9.60
N VAL A 237 -2.48 -16.92 10.16
CA VAL A 237 -3.60 -16.08 10.61
C VAL A 237 -3.97 -16.48 12.03
N ALA A 238 -3.71 -15.60 12.98
CA ALA A 238 -4.21 -15.73 14.35
C ALA A 238 -5.63 -15.16 14.42
N GLU A 239 -6.49 -15.76 15.23
CA GLU A 239 -7.86 -15.30 15.45
C GLU A 239 -8.16 -15.21 16.94
N ILE A 240 -8.54 -14.03 17.40
CA ILE A 240 -8.93 -13.76 18.78
C ILE A 240 -10.43 -13.52 18.77
N PRO A 241 -11.25 -14.48 19.25
CA PRO A 241 -12.69 -14.39 19.15
C PRO A 241 -13.28 -13.32 20.05
N GLY A 242 -14.24 -12.57 19.54
CA GLY A 242 -15.04 -11.65 20.31
C GLY A 242 -16.13 -12.35 21.12
N THR A 243 -16.63 -11.70 22.15
CA THR A 243 -17.63 -12.26 23.08
C THR A 243 -19.08 -11.96 22.67
N THR A 244 -19.32 -10.84 21.98
CA THR A 244 -20.67 -10.36 21.66
C THR A 244 -21.02 -10.57 20.19
N TRP A 245 -20.12 -10.20 19.29
CA TRP A 245 -20.29 -10.34 17.83
C TRP A 245 -19.09 -11.06 17.20
N PRO A 246 -18.90 -12.37 17.51
CA PRO A 246 -17.70 -13.09 17.09
C PRO A 246 -17.58 -13.27 15.57
N ALA A 247 -18.65 -13.13 14.82
CA ALA A 247 -18.61 -13.18 13.36
C ALA A 247 -18.02 -11.89 12.74
N GLU A 248 -18.20 -10.74 13.38
CA GLU A 248 -17.61 -9.48 12.93
C GLU A 248 -16.15 -9.37 13.39
N PHE A 249 -15.28 -8.84 12.53
CA PHE A 249 -13.86 -8.77 12.87
C PHE A 249 -13.16 -7.51 12.34
N VAL A 250 -12.10 -7.16 13.05
CA VAL A 250 -11.06 -6.22 12.60
C VAL A 250 -9.91 -7.05 12.05
N LEU A 251 -9.39 -6.70 10.86
CA LEU A 251 -8.24 -7.34 10.24
C LEU A 251 -6.99 -6.50 10.45
N LEU A 252 -6.08 -6.97 11.30
CA LEU A 252 -4.75 -6.40 11.47
C LEU A 252 -3.76 -7.27 10.70
N HIS A 253 -2.87 -6.68 9.93
CA HIS A 253 -1.96 -7.48 9.11
C HIS A 253 -0.65 -6.75 8.80
N GLY A 254 0.33 -7.50 8.33
CA GLY A 254 1.59 -7.01 7.79
C GLY A 254 2.28 -8.13 7.01
N HIS A 255 3.28 -7.79 6.20
CA HIS A 255 3.98 -8.81 5.43
C HIS A 255 5.07 -9.51 6.24
N LEU A 256 5.24 -10.82 5.97
CA LEU A 256 6.20 -11.69 6.62
C LEU A 256 7.56 -11.65 5.94
N ASP A 257 7.55 -11.66 4.61
CA ASP A 257 8.74 -11.70 3.76
C ASP A 257 9.53 -10.39 3.82
N SER A 258 10.74 -10.43 3.28
CA SER A 258 11.62 -9.26 3.24
C SER A 258 12.55 -9.28 2.03
N TRP A 259 13.07 -8.11 1.69
CA TRP A 259 14.33 -7.99 0.99
C TRP A 259 15.47 -8.12 1.99
N HIS A 260 16.44 -8.95 1.70
CA HIS A 260 17.57 -9.20 2.61
C HIS A 260 17.12 -9.58 4.03
N VAL A 261 17.75 -9.04 5.05
CA VAL A 261 17.34 -9.26 6.45
C VAL A 261 16.04 -8.53 6.78
N GLY A 262 15.86 -7.30 6.31
CA GLY A 262 14.60 -6.54 6.40
C GLY A 262 14.09 -6.36 7.83
N ILE A 263 14.87 -5.68 8.68
CA ILE A 263 14.46 -5.42 10.07
C ILE A 263 13.40 -4.33 10.12
N GLY A 264 13.67 -3.19 9.48
CA GLY A 264 12.70 -2.10 9.40
C GLY A 264 11.53 -2.45 8.48
N ASP A 265 11.78 -3.31 7.47
CA ASP A 265 10.80 -3.71 6.46
C ASP A 265 10.82 -5.25 6.25
N ASN A 266 10.07 -6.07 7.04
CA ASN A 266 9.09 -5.65 8.06
C ASN A 266 9.20 -6.53 9.33
N ALA A 267 10.41 -6.88 9.82
CA ALA A 267 10.55 -7.68 11.05
C ALA A 267 9.93 -6.95 12.26
N VAL A 268 10.04 -5.61 12.34
CA VAL A 268 9.43 -4.81 13.40
C VAL A 268 7.89 -4.87 13.35
N GLY A 269 7.28 -4.90 12.16
CA GLY A 269 5.85 -5.10 12.00
C GLY A 269 5.42 -6.50 12.42
N ASN A 270 6.17 -7.54 12.01
CA ASN A 270 5.92 -8.91 12.43
C ASN A 270 5.94 -9.05 13.96
N ALA A 271 6.89 -8.38 14.61
CA ALA A 271 7.03 -8.36 16.06
C ALA A 271 5.87 -7.60 16.74
N ALA A 272 5.44 -6.48 16.16
CA ALA A 272 4.29 -5.72 16.64
C ALA A 272 3.00 -6.55 16.57
N LEU A 273 2.75 -7.25 15.44
CA LEU A 273 1.60 -8.14 15.29
C LEU A 273 1.57 -9.24 16.35
N LEU A 274 2.72 -9.86 16.67
CA LEU A 274 2.81 -10.90 17.69
C LEU A 274 2.48 -10.34 19.09
N GLU A 275 3.00 -9.18 19.43
CA GLU A 275 2.70 -8.55 20.75
C GLU A 275 1.23 -8.14 20.85
N ILE A 276 0.67 -7.60 19.79
CA ILE A 276 -0.76 -7.23 19.76
C ILE A 276 -1.62 -8.49 19.92
N ALA A 277 -1.24 -9.61 19.29
CA ALA A 277 -1.93 -10.90 19.48
C ALA A 277 -1.90 -11.32 20.97
N ARG A 278 -0.74 -11.24 21.62
CA ARG A 278 -0.58 -11.54 23.07
C ARG A 278 -1.44 -10.65 23.95
N VAL A 279 -1.37 -9.34 23.72
CA VAL A 279 -2.11 -8.34 24.51
C VAL A 279 -3.61 -8.52 24.36
N LEU A 280 -4.10 -8.65 23.14
CA LEU A 280 -5.53 -8.86 22.88
C LEU A 280 -6.02 -10.20 23.45
N TRP A 281 -5.22 -11.27 23.34
CA TRP A 281 -5.55 -12.56 23.92
C TRP A 281 -5.66 -12.51 25.44
N HIS A 282 -4.77 -11.76 26.10
CA HIS A 282 -4.83 -11.54 27.54
C HIS A 282 -6.14 -10.82 27.94
N HIS A 283 -6.57 -9.84 27.15
CA HIS A 283 -7.77 -9.04 27.42
C HIS A 283 -9.02 -9.54 26.71
N ARG A 284 -9.01 -10.75 26.07
CA ARG A 284 -10.08 -11.27 25.20
C ARG A 284 -11.47 -11.33 25.83
N ALA A 285 -11.55 -11.50 27.15
CA ALA A 285 -12.84 -11.51 27.86
C ALA A 285 -13.63 -10.20 27.72
N HIS A 286 -12.98 -9.11 27.37
CA HIS A 286 -13.57 -7.81 27.15
C HIS A 286 -13.67 -7.44 25.66
N LEU A 287 -13.30 -8.34 24.75
CA LEU A 287 -13.34 -8.08 23.32
C LEU A 287 -14.76 -8.35 22.80
N GLN A 288 -15.40 -7.36 22.19
CA GLN A 288 -16.77 -7.54 21.69
C GLN A 288 -16.79 -8.25 20.32
N ARG A 289 -15.87 -7.90 19.42
CA ARG A 289 -15.72 -8.48 18.09
C ARG A 289 -14.39 -9.17 17.95
N SER A 290 -14.31 -10.10 17.02
CA SER A 290 -13.07 -10.81 16.74
C SER A 290 -11.99 -9.89 16.17
N VAL A 291 -10.74 -10.28 16.36
CA VAL A 291 -9.60 -9.69 15.68
C VAL A 291 -8.85 -10.81 14.96
N ARG A 292 -8.67 -10.65 13.66
CA ARG A 292 -7.78 -11.51 12.86
C ARG A 292 -6.46 -10.78 12.65
N ILE A 293 -5.35 -11.50 12.89
CA ILE A 293 -4.00 -10.97 12.71
C ILE A 293 -3.28 -11.86 11.71
N ALA A 294 -2.82 -11.28 10.61
CA ALA A 294 -2.27 -12.03 9.50
C ALA A 294 -0.85 -11.58 9.13
N TRP A 295 0.00 -12.56 8.83
CA TRP A 295 1.36 -12.39 8.32
C TRP A 295 1.40 -12.86 6.87
N TRP A 296 1.51 -11.89 5.94
CA TRP A 296 1.41 -12.14 4.50
C TRP A 296 2.75 -12.52 3.89
N PRO A 297 2.88 -13.66 3.17
CA PRO A 297 3.99 -13.91 2.27
C PRO A 297 3.79 -13.20 0.93
N GLY A 298 4.84 -13.10 0.12
CA GLY A 298 4.73 -12.64 -1.26
C GLY A 298 4.42 -11.16 -1.43
N HIS A 299 4.77 -10.33 -0.47
CA HIS A 299 4.70 -8.87 -0.61
C HIS A 299 5.77 -8.38 -1.57
N SER A 300 7.04 -8.71 -1.30
CA SER A 300 8.21 -8.19 -1.99
C SER A 300 8.43 -8.81 -3.38
N THR A 301 8.25 -10.11 -3.51
CA THR A 301 8.49 -10.84 -4.77
C THR A 301 7.21 -11.28 -5.48
N GLY A 302 6.04 -11.05 -4.90
CA GLY A 302 4.72 -11.39 -5.43
C GLY A 302 3.78 -10.19 -5.62
N ARG A 303 4.23 -8.97 -5.32
CA ARG A 303 3.44 -7.74 -5.33
C ARG A 303 2.12 -7.91 -4.57
N TYR A 304 2.20 -8.18 -3.26
CA TYR A 304 1.05 -8.39 -2.36
C TYR A 304 0.27 -9.69 -2.62
N ALA A 305 0.96 -10.74 -3.10
CA ALA A 305 0.30 -11.98 -3.50
C ALA A 305 -0.41 -12.69 -2.33
N GLY A 306 0.14 -12.64 -1.11
CA GLY A 306 -0.47 -13.26 0.07
C GLY A 306 -1.78 -12.60 0.51
N SER A 307 -1.79 -11.28 0.65
CA SER A 307 -3.01 -10.53 1.00
C SER A 307 -4.06 -10.60 -0.09
N THR A 308 -3.64 -10.61 -1.37
CA THR A 308 -4.56 -10.80 -2.51
C THR A 308 -5.18 -12.19 -2.49
N TRP A 309 -4.38 -13.25 -2.28
CA TRP A 309 -4.90 -14.61 -2.13
C TRP A 309 -5.94 -14.70 -1.00
N TYR A 310 -5.67 -14.06 0.14
CA TYR A 310 -6.60 -14.05 1.26
C TYR A 310 -7.90 -13.29 0.91
N ALA A 311 -7.78 -12.17 0.21
CA ALA A 311 -8.94 -11.42 -0.29
C ALA A 311 -9.78 -12.25 -1.26
N ASP A 312 -9.16 -13.04 -2.14
CA ASP A 312 -9.86 -13.91 -3.10
C ASP A 312 -10.54 -15.11 -2.40
N GLN A 313 -9.83 -15.79 -1.48
CA GLN A 313 -10.36 -16.97 -0.80
C GLN A 313 -11.45 -16.65 0.21
N TYR A 314 -11.32 -15.55 0.93
CA TYR A 314 -12.23 -15.15 2.02
C TYR A 314 -13.05 -13.90 1.70
N GLY A 315 -13.10 -13.49 0.43
CA GLY A 315 -13.73 -12.25 0.01
C GLY A 315 -15.19 -12.10 0.45
N LEU A 316 -15.99 -13.16 0.41
CA LEU A 316 -17.38 -13.12 0.86
C LEU A 316 -17.49 -12.90 2.37
N ASP A 317 -16.62 -13.51 3.18
CA ASP A 317 -16.58 -13.30 4.62
C ASP A 317 -16.06 -11.88 4.96
N ILE A 318 -15.00 -11.46 4.30
CA ILE A 318 -14.44 -10.11 4.42
C ILE A 318 -15.51 -9.06 4.10
N ARG A 319 -16.23 -9.22 2.99
CA ARG A 319 -17.30 -8.31 2.59
C ARG A 319 -18.41 -8.22 3.63
N ARG A 320 -18.79 -9.35 4.22
CA ARG A 320 -19.89 -9.42 5.18
C ARG A 320 -19.49 -8.97 6.57
N ASN A 321 -18.29 -9.29 7.03
CA ASN A 321 -17.93 -9.31 8.44
C ASN A 321 -16.71 -8.46 8.81
N CYS A 322 -15.79 -8.16 7.90
CA CYS A 322 -14.67 -7.28 8.19
C CYS A 322 -15.15 -5.84 8.35
N ILE A 323 -14.83 -5.18 9.46
CA ILE A 323 -15.24 -3.80 9.75
C ILE A 323 -14.26 -2.82 9.11
N VAL A 324 -13.00 -3.02 9.41
CA VAL A 324 -11.87 -2.19 9.00
C VAL A 324 -10.62 -3.05 8.94
N HIS A 325 -9.69 -2.70 8.08
CA HIS A 325 -8.37 -3.33 8.10
C HIS A 325 -7.26 -2.32 8.40
N LEU A 326 -6.19 -2.81 9.04
CA LEU A 326 -5.01 -2.04 9.39
C LEU A 326 -3.77 -2.79 8.88
N ASN A 327 -2.93 -2.10 8.11
CA ASN A 327 -1.61 -2.62 7.78
C ASN A 327 -0.58 -2.16 8.82
N CYS A 328 0.26 -3.06 9.28
CA CYS A 328 1.33 -2.79 10.23
C CYS A 328 2.67 -2.98 9.54
N ASP A 329 3.16 -1.90 8.96
CA ASP A 329 4.41 -1.87 8.24
C ASP A 329 5.35 -0.82 8.81
N SER A 330 6.60 -1.21 9.00
CA SER A 330 7.69 -0.37 9.49
C SER A 330 7.47 0.37 10.83
N PRO A 331 6.73 -0.17 11.84
CA PRO A 331 6.66 0.46 13.15
C PRO A 331 8.01 0.40 13.87
N GLY A 332 8.30 1.37 14.72
CA GLY A 332 9.43 1.28 15.63
C GLY A 332 10.79 1.43 14.99
N CYS A 333 10.91 2.09 13.85
CA CYS A 333 12.19 2.40 13.24
C CYS A 333 12.89 3.55 13.98
N ARG A 334 14.23 3.55 13.96
CA ARG A 334 15.03 4.60 14.60
C ARG A 334 14.69 5.97 14.01
N TRP A 335 14.74 7.01 14.82
CA TRP A 335 14.43 8.41 14.49
C TRP A 335 13.00 8.68 14.02
N ALA A 336 12.17 7.64 13.85
CA ALA A 336 10.77 7.77 13.47
C ALA A 336 9.94 8.15 14.70
N ASP A 337 9.81 9.44 14.96
CA ASP A 337 9.22 10.02 16.16
C ASP A 337 7.99 10.88 15.89
N THR A 338 7.52 10.94 14.64
CA THR A 338 6.32 11.67 14.23
C THR A 338 5.28 10.77 13.55
N PHE A 339 4.03 11.24 13.54
CA PHE A 339 2.93 10.66 12.77
C PHE A 339 2.44 11.69 11.74
N ALA A 340 3.37 12.15 10.91
CA ALA A 340 3.15 13.25 9.98
C ALA A 340 2.59 12.83 8.62
N ASP A 341 2.52 11.51 8.33
CA ASP A 341 2.12 10.99 7.01
C ASP A 341 1.39 9.66 7.18
N ILE A 342 0.21 9.72 7.82
CA ILE A 342 -0.57 8.52 8.17
C ILE A 342 -1.66 8.27 7.13
N PRO A 343 -1.49 7.25 6.27
CA PRO A 343 -2.49 6.92 5.28
C PRO A 343 -3.74 6.33 5.95
N THR A 344 -4.88 7.02 5.79
CA THR A 344 -6.16 6.57 6.34
C THR A 344 -7.33 7.09 5.49
N MET A 345 -8.44 6.36 5.45
CA MET A 345 -9.64 6.80 4.75
C MET A 345 -10.43 7.79 5.63
N PRO A 346 -11.24 8.69 5.04
CA PRO A 346 -11.95 9.74 5.78
C PRO A 346 -12.79 9.21 6.94
N GLU A 347 -13.51 8.10 6.74
CA GLU A 347 -14.38 7.51 7.75
C GLU A 347 -13.63 6.88 8.94
N THR A 348 -12.31 6.68 8.80
CA THR A 348 -11.45 6.12 9.86
C THR A 348 -10.50 7.15 10.47
N ASP A 349 -10.49 8.37 9.96
CA ASP A 349 -9.56 9.44 10.38
C ASP A 349 -9.67 9.78 11.88
N SER A 350 -10.90 9.94 12.37
CA SER A 350 -11.13 10.35 13.75
C SER A 350 -10.60 9.33 14.78
N ILE A 351 -10.82 8.02 14.53
CA ILE A 351 -10.34 6.97 15.41
C ILE A 351 -8.82 6.80 15.31
N ALA A 352 -8.24 6.94 14.11
CA ALA A 352 -6.80 6.88 13.88
C ALA A 352 -6.07 7.98 14.66
N ARG A 353 -6.50 9.25 14.49
CA ARG A 353 -5.94 10.40 15.24
C ARG A 353 -6.11 10.26 16.73
N ALA A 354 -7.28 9.78 17.18
CA ALA A 354 -7.54 9.57 18.60
C ALA A 354 -6.63 8.49 19.19
N ALA A 355 -6.38 7.39 18.48
CA ALA A 355 -5.49 6.33 18.94
C ALA A 355 -4.04 6.83 19.07
N ILE A 356 -3.53 7.56 18.07
CA ILE A 356 -2.17 8.15 18.10
C ILE A 356 -2.05 9.14 19.26
N ARG A 357 -2.97 10.09 19.39
CA ARG A 357 -2.96 11.07 20.47
C ARG A 357 -2.99 10.42 21.85
N ASP A 358 -3.88 9.44 22.05
CA ASP A 358 -4.14 8.87 23.38
C ASP A 358 -3.08 7.82 23.78
N ALA A 359 -2.43 7.14 22.82
CA ALA A 359 -1.38 6.16 23.10
C ALA A 359 0.04 6.74 23.05
N ALA A 360 0.31 7.69 22.14
CA ALA A 360 1.65 8.26 21.93
C ALA A 360 1.78 9.70 22.44
N GLY A 361 0.69 10.40 22.73
CA GLY A 361 0.71 11.82 23.12
C GLY A 361 1.09 12.77 21.98
N LEU A 362 1.05 12.31 20.73
CA LEU A 362 1.51 13.04 19.55
C LEU A 362 0.35 13.43 18.63
N PRO A 363 0.48 14.53 17.87
CA PRO A 363 -0.45 14.84 16.81
C PRO A 363 -0.27 13.90 15.62
N ALA A 364 -1.32 13.75 14.79
CA ALA A 364 -1.28 13.02 13.55
C ALA A 364 -1.69 13.89 12.37
N VAL A 365 -0.97 13.78 11.27
CA VAL A 365 -1.37 14.28 9.95
C VAL A 365 -1.74 13.08 9.10
N THR A 366 -2.97 13.05 8.63
CA THR A 366 -3.47 11.94 7.82
C THR A 366 -3.50 12.32 6.35
N VAL A 367 -3.26 11.33 5.50
CA VAL A 367 -3.24 11.46 4.05
C VAL A 367 -4.10 10.37 3.42
N ARG A 368 -4.49 10.57 2.16
CA ARG A 368 -5.17 9.54 1.39
C ARG A 368 -4.24 8.33 1.20
N PRO A 369 -4.72 7.09 1.43
CA PRO A 369 -3.92 5.90 1.16
C PRO A 369 -3.52 5.79 -0.30
N GLU A 370 -2.23 5.55 -0.55
CA GLU A 370 -1.72 5.16 -1.85
C GLU A 370 -2.04 3.68 -2.15
N ARG A 371 -2.00 3.29 -3.42
CA ARG A 371 -2.16 1.87 -3.80
C ARG A 371 -0.86 1.10 -3.55
N ALA A 372 -0.57 0.84 -2.27
CA ALA A 372 0.62 0.16 -1.75
C ALA A 372 0.27 -0.56 -0.42
N GLY A 373 1.23 -1.16 0.27
CA GLY A 373 1.08 -1.65 1.65
C GLY A 373 -0.02 -2.68 1.86
N ASP A 374 -0.11 -3.73 1.04
CA ASP A 374 -1.12 -4.80 1.18
C ASP A 374 -2.59 -4.34 1.23
N LEU A 375 -2.92 -3.20 0.58
CA LEU A 375 -4.28 -2.68 0.48
C LEU A 375 -5.15 -3.49 -0.51
N SER A 376 -5.15 -4.82 -0.35
CA SER A 376 -5.86 -5.76 -1.23
C SER A 376 -7.38 -5.82 -0.99
N PHE A 377 -7.89 -5.08 -0.01
CA PHE A 377 -9.29 -5.16 0.42
C PHE A 377 -10.15 -3.97 0.00
N SER A 378 -9.53 -2.93 -0.59
CA SER A 378 -10.22 -1.71 -1.02
C SER A 378 -11.25 -1.96 -2.13
N ASN A 379 -10.99 -2.91 -3.05
CA ASN A 379 -11.95 -3.29 -4.09
C ASN A 379 -13.22 -3.92 -3.50
N ILE A 380 -13.10 -4.70 -2.43
CA ILE A 380 -14.24 -5.27 -1.67
C ILE A 380 -14.96 -4.16 -0.88
N GLY A 381 -14.42 -2.96 -0.82
CA GLY A 381 -14.98 -1.81 -0.13
C GLY A 381 -14.70 -1.79 1.37
N VAL A 382 -13.65 -2.46 1.85
CA VAL A 382 -13.25 -2.40 3.27
C VAL A 382 -12.49 -1.11 3.54
N SER A 383 -12.93 -0.36 4.55
CA SER A 383 -12.25 0.85 5.01
C SER A 383 -10.85 0.54 5.55
N THR A 384 -9.88 1.41 5.23
CA THR A 384 -8.50 1.30 5.66
C THR A 384 -8.19 2.28 6.78
N MET A 385 -7.50 1.79 7.80
CA MET A 385 -6.87 2.61 8.83
C MET A 385 -5.41 2.18 8.95
N PHE A 386 -4.47 3.11 8.73
CA PHE A 386 -3.03 2.87 8.63
C PHE A 386 -2.60 2.03 7.40
N MET A 387 -1.52 2.45 6.80
CA MET A 387 -0.77 1.70 5.81
C MET A 387 0.69 1.60 6.25
N LEU A 388 1.24 2.68 6.77
CA LEU A 388 2.55 2.81 7.41
C LEU A 388 2.38 3.37 8.82
N SER A 389 3.44 3.31 9.62
CA SER A 389 3.47 3.76 11.01
C SER A 389 4.14 5.15 11.16
N SER A 390 4.87 5.34 12.27
CA SER A 390 5.64 6.56 12.50
C SER A 390 6.73 6.78 11.47
N THR A 391 7.12 8.05 11.28
CA THR A 391 8.16 8.46 10.32
C THR A 391 9.10 9.50 10.92
N ILE A 392 10.26 9.67 10.29
CA ILE A 392 11.23 10.72 10.63
C ILE A 392 10.66 12.07 10.22
N ALA A 393 10.70 13.06 11.11
CA ALA A 393 10.31 14.43 10.79
C ALA A 393 11.10 14.98 9.59
N GLU A 394 10.49 15.82 8.75
CA GLU A 394 11.10 16.34 7.53
C GLU A 394 12.40 17.11 7.82
N GLU A 395 12.40 17.95 8.85
CA GLU A 395 13.58 18.69 9.30
C GLU A 395 14.70 17.73 9.70
N ARG A 396 14.37 16.66 10.41
CA ARG A 396 15.35 15.66 10.83
C ARG A 396 15.89 14.85 9.65
N ARG A 397 15.06 14.53 8.66
CA ARG A 397 15.51 13.90 7.40
C ARG A 397 16.51 14.78 6.68
N ALA A 398 16.23 16.09 6.59
CA ALA A 398 17.13 17.05 5.96
C ALA A 398 18.47 17.16 6.71
N GLU A 399 18.47 17.24 8.04
CA GLU A 399 19.69 17.24 8.87
C GLU A 399 20.54 15.99 8.67
N LEU A 400 19.90 14.83 8.56
CA LEU A 400 20.58 13.55 8.34
C LEU A 400 20.98 13.31 6.88
N GLY A 401 20.58 14.19 5.95
CA GLY A 401 20.84 14.04 4.52
C GLY A 401 20.09 12.87 3.88
N LEU A 402 18.96 12.47 4.45
CA LEU A 402 18.15 11.36 3.95
C LEU A 402 17.24 11.82 2.79
N TYR A 403 17.04 10.94 1.82
CA TYR A 403 16.07 11.11 0.74
C TYR A 403 14.78 10.34 1.02
N ALA A 404 13.71 10.62 0.27
CA ALA A 404 12.43 9.96 0.44
C ALA A 404 12.49 8.47 0.04
N VAL A 405 11.93 7.62 0.90
CA VAL A 405 11.76 6.17 0.71
C VAL A 405 10.36 5.74 1.14
N GLY A 406 9.94 4.52 0.79
CA GLY A 406 8.59 4.03 0.99
C GLY A 406 8.34 3.24 2.27
N GLY A 407 9.30 3.14 3.19
CA GLY A 407 9.18 2.36 4.43
C GLY A 407 10.31 2.63 5.41
N CYS A 408 10.56 1.72 6.35
CA CYS A 408 11.55 1.83 7.43
C CYS A 408 11.46 3.14 8.23
N GLY A 409 10.26 3.71 8.38
CA GLY A 409 10.06 5.00 9.03
C GLY A 409 10.75 6.18 8.33
N GLY A 410 11.16 6.03 7.07
CA GLY A 410 11.90 7.03 6.30
C GLY A 410 13.42 6.86 6.34
N ASN A 411 13.95 5.78 6.91
CA ASN A 411 15.38 5.44 6.88
C ASN A 411 15.81 4.96 5.49
N ASN A 412 16.95 5.42 5.00
CA ASN A 412 17.47 5.08 3.65
C ASN A 412 18.01 3.65 3.53
N GLU A 413 18.01 2.88 4.60
CA GLU A 413 18.29 1.45 4.61
C GLU A 413 17.14 0.63 3.99
N TRP A 414 15.93 1.21 3.86
CA TRP A 414 14.77 0.58 3.25
C TRP A 414 15.11 -0.13 1.93
N HIS A 415 14.72 -1.42 1.81
CA HIS A 415 14.97 -2.26 0.64
C HIS A 415 16.46 -2.39 0.25
N THR A 416 17.38 -2.30 1.21
CA THR A 416 18.82 -2.52 0.99
C THR A 416 19.39 -3.54 1.97
N GLU A 417 20.64 -3.96 1.75
CA GLU A 417 21.36 -4.88 2.62
C GLU A 417 21.65 -4.27 4.01
N ASP A 418 21.52 -2.95 4.14
CA ASP A 418 21.78 -2.23 5.39
C ASP A 418 20.56 -2.17 6.32
N ASP A 419 19.38 -2.68 5.88
CA ASP A 419 18.19 -2.82 6.73
C ASP A 419 18.39 -3.96 7.74
N THR A 420 19.18 -3.68 8.76
CA THR A 420 19.64 -4.61 9.79
C THR A 420 19.23 -4.13 11.18
N LEU A 421 19.56 -4.90 12.23
CA LEU A 421 19.11 -4.65 13.61
C LEU A 421 19.20 -3.19 14.10
N PRO A 422 20.23 -2.39 13.77
CA PRO A 422 20.30 -0.98 14.15
C PRO A 422 19.18 -0.08 13.60
N VAL A 423 18.39 -0.54 12.64
CA VAL A 423 17.22 0.22 12.14
C VAL A 423 16.07 0.18 13.13
N ALA A 424 15.94 -0.87 13.95
CA ALA A 424 14.93 -0.96 14.98
C ALA A 424 15.30 -0.12 16.22
N ASP A 425 14.29 0.56 16.79
CA ASP A 425 14.39 1.29 18.06
C ASP A 425 13.35 0.78 19.05
N ARG A 426 13.80 0.39 20.27
CA ARG A 426 12.95 -0.22 21.29
C ARG A 426 11.84 0.72 21.77
N ALA A 427 12.16 1.99 22.00
CA ALA A 427 11.21 2.96 22.53
C ALA A 427 10.13 3.31 21.49
N ASN A 428 10.54 3.54 20.25
CA ASN A 428 9.64 3.78 19.14
C ASN A 428 8.75 2.56 18.88
N LEU A 429 9.31 1.34 18.89
CA LEU A 429 8.54 0.12 18.70
C LEU A 429 7.46 -0.06 19.78
N GLN A 430 7.81 0.12 21.04
CA GLN A 430 6.83 0.02 22.13
C GLN A 430 5.73 1.08 22.02
N ARG A 431 6.09 2.31 21.64
CA ARG A 431 5.12 3.40 21.40
C ARG A 431 4.17 3.02 20.24
N ASP A 432 4.71 2.56 19.12
CA ASP A 432 3.92 2.27 17.93
C ASP A 432 3.02 1.05 18.14
N ILE A 433 3.49 0.02 18.85
CA ILE A 433 2.65 -1.12 19.25
C ILE A 433 1.45 -0.64 20.09
N ARG A 434 1.65 0.30 21.02
CA ARG A 434 0.55 0.88 21.80
C ARG A 434 -0.48 1.59 20.93
N VAL A 435 -0.03 2.32 19.91
CA VAL A 435 -0.93 2.98 18.94
C VAL A 435 -1.79 1.97 18.20
N TYR A 436 -1.17 0.94 17.61
CA TYR A 436 -1.90 -0.11 16.90
C TYR A 436 -2.83 -0.90 17.83
N ALA A 437 -2.36 -1.29 19.02
CA ALA A 437 -3.16 -2.03 19.98
C ALA A 437 -4.42 -1.24 20.39
N LEU A 438 -4.29 0.07 20.65
CA LEU A 438 -5.42 0.92 21.01
C LEU A 438 -6.37 1.13 19.82
N ALA A 439 -5.85 1.32 18.62
CA ALA A 439 -6.67 1.47 17.42
C ALA A 439 -7.51 0.22 17.13
N VAL A 440 -6.89 -0.96 17.17
CA VAL A 440 -7.57 -2.26 16.99
C VAL A 440 -8.58 -2.49 18.10
N TRP A 441 -8.20 -2.21 19.35
CA TRP A 441 -9.09 -2.34 20.50
C TRP A 441 -10.35 -1.49 20.34
N ARG A 442 -10.21 -0.23 19.99
CA ARG A 442 -11.34 0.68 19.79
C ARG A 442 -12.23 0.26 18.63
N ALA A 443 -11.61 -0.20 17.53
CA ALA A 443 -12.35 -0.71 16.39
C ALA A 443 -13.17 -1.97 16.72
N ALA A 444 -12.62 -2.87 17.55
CA ALA A 444 -13.28 -4.11 17.94
C ALA A 444 -14.32 -3.92 19.08
N ASN A 445 -14.18 -2.88 19.92
CA ASN A 445 -14.98 -2.71 21.13
C ASN A 445 -16.03 -1.59 21.08
N GLY A 446 -16.06 -0.79 20.03
CA GLY A 446 -17.13 0.20 19.87
C GLY A 446 -18.50 -0.47 19.77
N THR A 447 -19.51 -0.02 20.52
CA THR A 447 -20.89 -0.50 20.37
C THR A 447 -21.36 -0.33 18.92
N VAL A 448 -21.08 0.85 18.35
CA VAL A 448 -21.28 1.15 16.93
C VAL A 448 -19.93 1.07 16.22
N HIS A 449 -19.93 0.64 14.96
CA HIS A 449 -18.71 0.62 14.13
C HIS A 449 -18.09 2.01 14.07
N PRO A 450 -16.77 2.13 14.23
CA PRO A 450 -16.09 3.42 14.34
C PRO A 450 -15.85 4.06 12.96
N LEU A 451 -16.85 4.05 12.11
CA LEU A 451 -16.80 4.61 10.76
C LEU A 451 -17.60 5.91 10.74
N ASP A 452 -16.96 7.05 10.55
CA ASP A 452 -17.62 8.34 10.38
C ASP A 452 -17.84 8.65 8.89
N LEU A 453 -18.92 8.10 8.35
CA LEU A 453 -19.26 8.25 6.93
C LEU A 453 -19.72 9.68 6.55
N ARG A 454 -19.91 10.57 7.53
CA ARG A 454 -20.12 12.02 7.27
C ARG A 454 -18.88 12.61 6.63
N ALA A 455 -17.69 12.23 7.10
CA ALA A 455 -16.42 12.67 6.52
C ALA A 455 -16.27 12.21 5.06
N THR A 456 -16.64 10.95 4.76
CA THR A 456 -16.63 10.41 3.39
C THR A 456 -17.62 11.13 2.49
N ALA A 457 -18.83 11.42 2.98
CA ALA A 457 -19.84 12.17 2.21
C ALA A 457 -19.39 13.61 1.93
N ALA A 458 -18.74 14.27 2.90
CA ALA A 458 -18.19 15.61 2.73
C ALA A 458 -17.02 15.63 1.72
N GLU A 459 -16.10 14.66 1.80
CA GLU A 459 -15.02 14.49 0.80
C GLU A 459 -15.61 14.30 -0.60
N LEU A 460 -16.59 13.39 -0.76
CA LEU A 460 -17.23 13.12 -2.05
C LEU A 460 -17.85 14.40 -2.65
N HIS A 461 -18.54 15.19 -1.82
CA HIS A 461 -19.11 16.46 -2.26
C HIS A 461 -18.02 17.45 -2.74
N ALA A 462 -16.94 17.60 -1.98
CA ALA A 462 -15.82 18.47 -2.32
C ALA A 462 -15.11 18.03 -3.62
N LEU A 463 -14.88 16.73 -3.79
CA LEU A 463 -14.30 16.15 -5.00
C LEU A 463 -15.15 16.44 -6.23
N LEU A 464 -16.46 16.20 -6.15
CA LEU A 464 -17.38 16.46 -7.26
C LEU A 464 -17.46 17.93 -7.63
N ALA A 465 -17.42 18.83 -6.65
CA ALA A 465 -17.35 20.28 -6.91
C ALA A 465 -16.06 20.64 -7.67
N GLY A 466 -14.91 20.04 -7.28
CA GLY A 466 -13.64 20.23 -8.01
C GLY A 466 -13.68 19.68 -9.43
N TYR A 467 -14.21 18.47 -9.64
CA TYR A 467 -14.36 17.90 -10.99
C TYR A 467 -15.32 18.72 -11.87
N ARG A 468 -16.41 19.24 -11.31
CA ARG A 468 -17.34 20.08 -12.05
C ARG A 468 -16.65 21.27 -12.73
N GLU A 469 -15.75 21.94 -12.02
CA GLU A 469 -14.98 23.06 -12.60
C GLU A 469 -14.05 22.61 -13.74
N ARG A 470 -13.41 21.43 -13.59
CA ARG A 470 -12.49 20.90 -14.59
C ARG A 470 -13.18 20.46 -15.88
N VAL A 471 -14.38 19.91 -15.81
CA VAL A 471 -15.11 19.35 -16.97
C VAL A 471 -16.28 20.22 -17.47
N ARG A 472 -16.47 21.43 -16.93
CA ARG A 472 -17.62 22.32 -17.20
C ARG A 472 -17.89 22.61 -18.68
N SER A 473 -16.85 22.56 -19.52
CA SER A 473 -16.96 22.76 -20.97
C SER A 473 -17.49 21.53 -21.71
N LEU A 474 -17.57 20.38 -21.05
CA LEU A 474 -17.92 19.09 -21.66
C LEU A 474 -19.29 18.58 -21.21
N ILE A 475 -19.51 18.57 -19.90
CA ILE A 475 -20.79 18.16 -19.29
C ILE A 475 -21.11 19.04 -18.08
N ASP A 476 -22.38 19.04 -17.69
CA ASP A 476 -22.80 19.62 -16.41
C ASP A 476 -22.83 18.55 -15.33
N LEU A 477 -21.92 18.63 -14.36
CA LEU A 477 -21.88 17.77 -13.17
C LEU A 477 -22.75 18.29 -12.00
N ALA A 478 -23.56 19.39 -12.21
CA ALA A 478 -24.43 19.89 -11.16
C ALA A 478 -25.38 18.84 -10.56
N PRO A 479 -25.95 17.90 -11.34
CA PRO A 479 -26.77 16.82 -10.76
C PRO A 479 -26.02 15.93 -9.77
N ALA A 480 -24.75 15.55 -10.05
CA ALA A 480 -23.93 14.76 -9.16
C ALA A 480 -23.54 15.54 -7.89
N VAL A 481 -23.17 16.81 -8.03
CA VAL A 481 -22.88 17.70 -6.88
C VAL A 481 -24.12 17.86 -6.00
N ALA A 482 -25.31 18.05 -6.58
CA ALA A 482 -26.55 18.11 -5.84
C ALA A 482 -26.89 16.81 -5.11
N ALA A 483 -26.65 15.64 -5.75
CA ALA A 483 -26.81 14.34 -5.12
C ALA A 483 -25.85 14.18 -3.90
N ALA A 484 -24.57 14.53 -4.04
CA ALA A 484 -23.62 14.48 -2.95
C ALA A 484 -23.96 15.46 -1.81
N SER A 485 -24.51 16.63 -2.14
CA SER A 485 -25.01 17.58 -1.13
C SER A 485 -26.22 17.00 -0.36
N ARG A 486 -27.11 16.27 -1.02
CA ARG A 486 -28.22 15.54 -0.34
C ARG A 486 -27.66 14.45 0.57
N LEU A 487 -26.66 13.67 0.07
CA LEU A 487 -26.01 12.63 0.85
C LEU A 487 -25.36 13.20 2.13
N SER A 488 -24.61 14.31 2.01
CA SER A 488 -23.96 14.93 3.18
C SER A 488 -24.98 15.32 4.25
N ARG A 489 -26.08 15.97 3.86
CA ARG A 489 -27.16 16.32 4.81
C ARG A 489 -27.81 15.09 5.42
N ALA A 490 -28.16 14.11 4.60
CA ALA A 490 -28.80 12.89 5.07
C ALA A 490 -27.91 12.08 6.02
N MET A 491 -26.59 12.10 5.81
CA MET A 491 -25.63 11.49 6.73
C MET A 491 -25.59 12.21 8.09
N GLU A 492 -25.55 13.56 8.09
CA GLU A 492 -25.62 14.33 9.35
C GLU A 492 -26.90 14.00 10.11
N ASP A 493 -28.06 14.05 9.45
CA ASP A 493 -29.35 13.72 10.05
C ASP A 493 -29.41 12.29 10.57
N TYR A 494 -28.87 11.34 9.80
CA TYR A 494 -28.80 9.92 10.19
C TYR A 494 -27.95 9.71 11.44
N TYR A 495 -26.78 10.34 11.51
CA TYR A 495 -25.89 10.23 12.68
C TYR A 495 -26.50 10.92 13.90
N ALA A 496 -27.08 12.11 13.74
CA ALA A 496 -27.76 12.80 14.84
C ALA A 496 -28.95 11.98 15.42
N ALA A 497 -29.73 11.37 14.55
CA ALA A 497 -30.90 10.60 14.96
C ALA A 497 -30.57 9.20 15.52
N SER A 498 -29.53 8.54 14.96
CA SER A 498 -29.30 7.11 15.20
C SER A 498 -28.06 6.83 16.06
N LEU A 499 -27.09 7.74 16.15
CA LEU A 499 -25.77 7.50 16.71
C LEU A 499 -25.38 8.43 17.86
N ASP A 500 -25.68 9.73 17.76
CA ASP A 500 -25.27 10.69 18.79
C ASP A 500 -25.95 10.44 20.15
N GLY A 501 -27.10 9.74 20.16
CA GLY A 501 -27.79 9.29 21.36
C GLY A 501 -27.33 7.93 21.93
N VAL A 502 -26.63 7.10 21.14
CA VAL A 502 -26.24 5.72 21.52
C VAL A 502 -25.16 5.69 22.60
N THR A 503 -24.37 6.74 22.75
CA THR A 503 -23.36 6.87 23.81
C THR A 503 -23.98 7.01 25.21
N VAL A 504 -25.26 7.42 25.31
CA VAL A 504 -25.97 7.67 26.56
C VAL A 504 -26.84 6.47 26.97
N SER A 505 -27.38 5.73 25.98
CA SER A 505 -28.17 4.51 26.19
C SER A 505 -27.99 3.60 24.99
N PRO A 506 -27.12 2.59 25.08
CA PRO A 506 -26.92 1.67 23.97
C PRO A 506 -28.25 1.00 23.60
N PRO A 507 -28.59 0.93 22.29
CA PRO A 507 -29.80 0.27 21.83
C PRO A 507 -29.73 -1.24 22.12
N GLU A 508 -30.88 -1.90 22.04
CA GLU A 508 -30.97 -3.37 22.12
C GLU A 508 -29.97 -4.04 21.14
N PRO A 509 -29.35 -5.18 21.51
CA PRO A 509 -28.32 -5.83 20.70
C PRO A 509 -28.72 -6.09 19.25
N THR A 510 -29.99 -6.42 18.98
CA THR A 510 -30.51 -6.63 17.63
C THR A 510 -30.57 -5.34 16.81
N ALA A 511 -30.98 -4.23 17.42
CA ALA A 511 -31.01 -2.92 16.78
C ALA A 511 -29.59 -2.43 16.48
N THR A 512 -28.66 -2.63 17.41
CA THR A 512 -27.23 -2.33 17.21
C THR A 512 -26.63 -3.16 16.06
N ALA A 513 -26.92 -4.44 15.98
CA ALA A 513 -26.43 -5.31 14.90
C ALA A 513 -26.98 -4.85 13.53
N ALA A 514 -28.25 -4.47 13.44
CA ALA A 514 -28.85 -3.95 12.23
C ALA A 514 -28.22 -2.62 11.81
N LEU A 515 -27.97 -1.72 12.76
CA LEU A 515 -27.29 -0.45 12.55
C LEU A 515 -25.88 -0.66 12.01
N ASN A 516 -25.07 -1.50 12.65
CA ASN A 516 -23.72 -1.83 12.26
C ASN A 516 -23.65 -2.48 10.87
N ALA A 517 -24.58 -3.39 10.57
CA ALA A 517 -24.68 -3.99 9.24
C ALA A 517 -24.99 -2.96 8.15
N ARG A 518 -25.82 -1.95 8.46
CA ARG A 518 -26.14 -0.84 7.56
C ARG A 518 -24.92 0.06 7.32
N LEU A 519 -24.25 0.50 8.38
CA LEU A 519 -23.02 1.31 8.26
C LEU A 519 -21.97 0.60 7.41
N ARG A 520 -21.81 -0.70 7.60
CA ARG A 520 -20.87 -1.52 6.83
C ARG A 520 -21.24 -1.57 5.34
N ARG A 521 -22.54 -1.76 5.00
CA ARG A 521 -23.01 -1.75 3.60
C ARG A 521 -22.78 -0.38 2.94
N VAL A 522 -23.09 0.69 3.64
CA VAL A 522 -22.84 2.05 3.15
C VAL A 522 -21.35 2.30 2.90
N ALA A 523 -20.49 1.90 3.85
CA ALA A 523 -19.04 2.02 3.68
C ALA A 523 -18.57 1.25 2.42
N ARG A 524 -19.07 0.01 2.17
CA ARG A 524 -18.74 -0.76 0.96
C ARG A 524 -19.05 0.00 -0.33
N MET A 525 -20.21 0.65 -0.40
CA MET A 525 -20.61 1.42 -1.57
C MET A 525 -19.72 2.65 -1.78
N LEU A 526 -19.47 3.42 -0.72
CA LEU A 526 -18.72 4.67 -0.82
C LEU A 526 -17.21 4.42 -1.04
N VAL A 527 -16.60 3.44 -0.36
CA VAL A 527 -15.20 3.08 -0.56
C VAL A 527 -14.98 2.55 -1.99
N SER A 528 -15.85 1.65 -2.48
CA SER A 528 -15.75 1.17 -3.86
C SER A 528 -15.88 2.29 -4.89
N LEU A 529 -16.70 3.30 -4.63
CA LEU A 529 -16.88 4.45 -5.54
C LEU A 529 -15.63 5.35 -5.61
N THR A 530 -14.93 5.52 -4.50
CA THR A 530 -13.84 6.50 -4.36
C THR A 530 -12.44 5.89 -4.45
N TYR A 531 -12.28 4.59 -4.17
CA TYR A 531 -10.98 3.91 -4.05
C TYR A 531 -10.81 2.71 -5.00
N SER A 532 -11.76 2.42 -5.89
CA SER A 532 -11.70 1.27 -6.79
C SER A 532 -12.16 1.61 -8.20
N GLN A 533 -11.53 1.00 -9.20
CA GLN A 533 -11.89 1.12 -10.62
C GLN A 533 -12.15 -0.23 -11.30
N ALA A 534 -11.53 -1.32 -10.83
CA ALA A 534 -11.65 -2.63 -11.46
C ALA A 534 -12.91 -3.42 -11.05
N GLY A 535 -13.66 -2.93 -10.04
CA GLY A 535 -14.83 -3.57 -9.48
C GLY A 535 -14.53 -4.46 -8.29
N GLU A 536 -15.60 -4.90 -7.61
CA GLU A 536 -15.56 -5.50 -6.27
C GLU A 536 -14.70 -6.77 -6.16
N TRP A 537 -14.67 -7.60 -7.19
CA TRP A 537 -14.02 -8.92 -7.16
C TRP A 537 -12.75 -9.00 -8.00
N ARG A 538 -12.16 -7.86 -8.31
CA ARG A 538 -10.90 -7.75 -9.03
C ARG A 538 -9.95 -6.82 -8.32
N GLN A 539 -8.67 -7.00 -8.55
CA GLN A 539 -7.66 -6.08 -8.03
C GLN A 539 -7.38 -4.95 -9.02
N ASP A 540 -7.39 -3.72 -8.54
CA ASP A 540 -6.89 -2.59 -9.30
C ASP A 540 -5.42 -2.76 -9.63
N PRO A 541 -4.92 -2.16 -10.70
CA PRO A 541 -3.49 -2.09 -10.96
C PRO A 541 -2.71 -1.53 -9.77
N ALA A 542 -1.44 -1.94 -9.65
CA ALA A 542 -0.48 -1.36 -8.70
C ALA A 542 -0.02 0.03 -9.19
N LEU A 543 -0.98 0.90 -9.41
CA LEU A 543 -0.84 2.29 -9.85
C LEU A 543 -1.66 3.17 -8.91
N PRO A 544 -1.32 4.46 -8.77
CA PRO A 544 -2.16 5.37 -8.02
C PRO A 544 -3.63 5.33 -8.49
N VAL A 545 -4.55 5.19 -7.55
CA VAL A 545 -6.00 5.26 -7.82
C VAL A 545 -6.50 6.63 -7.37
N PRO A 546 -6.72 7.56 -8.30
CA PRO A 546 -7.19 8.89 -7.96
C PRO A 546 -8.61 8.86 -7.38
N PRO A 547 -9.03 9.84 -6.60
CA PRO A 547 -10.40 9.95 -6.13
C PRO A 547 -11.39 9.97 -7.30
N LEU A 548 -12.48 9.20 -7.20
CA LEU A 548 -13.47 9.04 -8.28
C LEU A 548 -12.80 8.65 -9.61
N PRO A 549 -12.23 7.45 -9.69
CA PRO A 549 -11.28 7.07 -10.76
C PRO A 549 -11.82 7.25 -12.18
N GLU A 550 -13.13 7.07 -12.39
CA GLU A 550 -13.76 7.23 -13.71
C GLU A 550 -13.76 8.70 -14.16
N LEU A 551 -14.04 9.65 -13.25
CA LEU A 551 -13.95 11.07 -13.56
C LEU A 551 -12.49 11.51 -13.74
N ALA A 552 -11.59 10.99 -12.93
CA ALA A 552 -10.16 11.27 -13.03
C ALA A 552 -9.58 10.79 -14.37
N ALA A 553 -9.92 9.58 -14.81
CA ALA A 553 -9.47 9.03 -16.10
C ALA A 553 -9.93 9.91 -17.28
N ALA A 554 -11.18 10.36 -17.25
CA ALA A 554 -11.70 11.26 -18.26
C ALA A 554 -10.99 12.63 -18.26
N THR A 555 -10.69 13.21 -17.08
CA THR A 555 -9.95 14.47 -17.01
C THR A 555 -8.52 14.34 -17.50
N THR A 556 -7.84 13.24 -17.20
CA THR A 556 -6.49 12.94 -17.71
C THR A 556 -6.50 12.81 -19.24
N ALA A 557 -7.52 12.16 -19.82
CA ALA A 557 -7.68 12.06 -21.26
C ALA A 557 -7.90 13.43 -21.95
N ILE A 558 -8.57 14.36 -21.28
CA ILE A 558 -8.70 15.75 -21.77
C ILE A 558 -7.33 16.44 -21.80
N GLU A 559 -6.60 16.35 -20.72
CA GLU A 559 -5.28 17.00 -20.57
C GLU A 559 -4.25 16.43 -21.56
N GLY A 560 -4.32 15.14 -21.86
CA GLY A 560 -3.47 14.47 -22.85
C GLY A 560 -3.75 14.84 -24.30
N GLY A 561 -4.99 15.23 -24.60
CA GLY A 561 -5.40 15.69 -25.94
C GLY A 561 -5.40 14.61 -27.04
N GLU A 562 -5.09 13.35 -26.72
CA GLU A 562 -4.96 12.26 -27.68
C GLU A 562 -6.30 11.56 -28.00
N VAL A 563 -7.28 11.68 -27.08
CA VAL A 563 -8.58 11.02 -27.20
C VAL A 563 -9.62 11.99 -27.75
N PRO A 564 -10.41 11.59 -28.80
CA PRO A 564 -11.50 12.43 -29.30
C PRO A 564 -12.49 12.80 -28.19
N ILE A 565 -12.78 14.08 -28.06
CA ILE A 565 -13.56 14.68 -26.97
C ILE A 565 -14.95 14.05 -26.80
N GLY A 566 -15.54 13.52 -27.87
CA GLY A 566 -16.82 12.81 -27.83
C GLY A 566 -16.79 11.54 -26.98
N PHE A 567 -15.68 10.80 -27.00
CA PHE A 567 -15.51 9.61 -26.17
C PHE A 567 -15.35 10.00 -24.69
N VAL A 568 -14.56 11.01 -24.42
CA VAL A 568 -14.39 11.53 -23.05
C VAL A 568 -15.74 11.99 -22.48
N ARG A 569 -16.56 12.71 -23.27
CA ARG A 569 -17.90 13.12 -22.83
C ARG A 569 -18.79 11.93 -22.51
N THR A 570 -18.71 10.84 -23.31
CA THR A 570 -19.48 9.62 -23.05
C THR A 570 -19.11 8.98 -21.70
N ASP A 571 -17.83 8.91 -21.39
CA ASP A 571 -17.36 8.34 -20.12
C ASP A 571 -17.73 9.21 -18.93
N LEU A 572 -17.64 10.53 -19.06
CA LEU A 572 -18.08 11.47 -18.02
C LEU A 572 -19.57 11.30 -17.69
N VAL A 573 -20.44 11.12 -18.71
CA VAL A 573 -21.87 10.88 -18.50
C VAL A 573 -22.12 9.56 -17.77
N ARG A 574 -21.40 8.48 -18.14
CA ARG A 574 -21.50 7.17 -17.49
C ARG A 574 -21.04 7.24 -16.03
N ALA A 575 -19.91 7.89 -15.78
CA ALA A 575 -19.38 8.13 -14.44
C ALA A 575 -20.36 8.92 -13.56
N GLN A 576 -20.95 10.01 -14.10
CA GLN A 576 -21.98 10.79 -13.41
C GLN A 576 -23.19 9.91 -13.01
N ASN A 577 -23.69 9.11 -13.95
CA ASN A 577 -24.84 8.24 -13.70
C ASN A 577 -24.53 7.21 -12.61
N ARG A 578 -23.35 6.57 -12.64
CA ARG A 578 -22.91 5.62 -11.60
C ARG A 578 -22.81 6.30 -10.24
N ILE A 579 -22.23 7.48 -10.16
CA ILE A 579 -22.10 8.25 -8.91
C ILE A 579 -23.47 8.55 -8.31
N ILE A 580 -24.40 9.08 -9.11
CA ILE A 580 -25.75 9.42 -8.66
C ILE A 580 -26.49 8.16 -8.21
N ALA A 581 -26.44 7.08 -8.99
CA ALA A 581 -27.08 5.82 -8.65
C ALA A 581 -26.54 5.25 -7.32
N THR A 582 -25.22 5.28 -7.12
CA THR A 582 -24.60 4.82 -5.86
C THR A 582 -25.05 5.68 -4.68
N ILE A 583 -25.13 7.01 -4.84
CA ILE A 583 -25.63 7.92 -3.81
C ILE A 583 -27.09 7.62 -3.47
N ASP A 584 -27.93 7.41 -4.49
CA ASP A 584 -29.35 7.10 -4.28
C ASP A 584 -29.54 5.71 -3.59
N ASP A 585 -28.65 4.74 -3.87
CA ASP A 585 -28.63 3.46 -3.16
C ASP A 585 -28.26 3.64 -1.67
N VAL A 586 -27.27 4.50 -1.38
CA VAL A 586 -26.88 4.84 0.00
C VAL A 586 -28.02 5.55 0.72
N LEU A 587 -28.67 6.53 0.09
CA LEU A 587 -29.81 7.24 0.67
C LEU A 587 -30.96 6.29 0.99
N ARG A 588 -31.27 5.34 0.12
CA ARG A 588 -32.26 4.28 0.39
C ARG A 588 -31.87 3.39 1.56
N GLU A 589 -30.58 3.00 1.64
CA GLU A 589 -30.06 2.16 2.73
C GLU A 589 -30.19 2.83 4.11
N ILE A 590 -29.99 4.15 4.19
CA ILE A 590 -30.15 4.90 5.45
C ILE A 590 -31.59 5.40 5.71
N GLY A 591 -32.54 5.06 4.82
CA GLY A 591 -33.94 5.47 4.96
C GLY A 591 -34.23 6.94 4.63
N ALA A 592 -33.32 7.60 3.91
CA ALA A 592 -33.47 9.00 3.48
C ALA A 592 -33.86 9.12 2.00
N GLY A 593 -34.10 8.01 1.30
CA GLY A 593 -34.59 7.98 -0.07
C GLY A 593 -36.09 8.33 -0.09
N GLY A 594 -36.42 9.54 -0.52
CA GLY A 594 -37.79 9.86 -0.93
C GLY A 594 -38.12 9.17 -2.27
N GLU A 595 -39.40 8.83 -2.49
CA GLU A 595 -39.90 8.34 -3.77
C GLU A 595 -39.61 9.28 -4.94
#